data_42b281806bf0b111ff440325732639db
#
_entry.id   42b281806bf0b111ff440325732639db
#
_cell.length_a   1.000
_cell.length_b   1.000
_cell.length_c   1.000
_cell.angle_alpha   90.00
_cell.angle_beta   90.00
_cell.angle_gamma   90.00
#
_symmetry.space_group_name_H-M   'P 1'
#
loop_
_entity.id
_entity.type
_entity.pdbx_description
1 polymer ?
#
loop_
_entity_poly.entity_id
_entity_poly.type
_entity_poly.pdbx_seq_one_letter_code
_entity_poly.pdbx_strand_id
1 'polypeptide(L)'
;SEYMNPDFLTHDSNATNAEYRAGNIALLNMWGSRAASQTTAEGVIDAVKNNHSIAGPMTVGGGSTPASTLWWDGWTVAKNISDAEAEATFIAMMNAIHPDKMKDEKIRTQAVWLIDGYKPTDAAIGVFEAAKMSTMPYPMLPYMGLLHTALGNELADFMQGKESASQALSDVEAAYVAAAKEKGFIN
;
A
#
# COMPACT_ATOMS: atom_id res chain seq x y z
N SER A 1 -15.30 -8.68 -14.75
CA SER A 1 -16.00 -9.47 -13.70
C SER A 1 -17.23 -8.72 -13.20
N GLU A 2 -18.34 -9.41 -13.00
CA GLU A 2 -19.60 -8.82 -12.49
C GLU A 2 -19.50 -8.28 -11.05
N TYR A 3 -18.42 -8.66 -10.35
CA TYR A 3 -18.15 -8.26 -8.95
C TYR A 3 -17.13 -7.12 -8.82
N MET A 4 -16.65 -6.59 -9.94
CA MET A 4 -15.71 -5.47 -9.94
C MET A 4 -16.41 -4.21 -10.44
N ASN A 5 -16.03 -3.06 -9.87
CA ASN A 5 -16.45 -1.77 -10.40
C ASN A 5 -16.08 -1.68 -11.90
N PRO A 6 -16.99 -1.31 -12.79
CA PRO A 6 -16.69 -1.18 -14.22
C PRO A 6 -15.49 -0.25 -14.53
N ASP A 7 -15.31 0.75 -13.69
CA ASP A 7 -14.28 1.78 -13.87
C ASP A 7 -12.95 1.45 -13.13
N PHE A 8 -12.79 0.21 -12.64
CA PHE A 8 -11.66 -0.17 -11.79
C PHE A 8 -10.27 0.11 -12.41
N LEU A 9 -10.16 0.07 -13.74
CA LEU A 9 -8.90 0.35 -14.45
C LEU A 9 -8.50 1.85 -14.42
N THR A 10 -9.43 2.74 -14.14
CA THR A 10 -9.21 4.18 -14.07
C THR A 10 -9.13 4.71 -12.64
N HIS A 11 -9.49 3.89 -11.66
CA HIS A 11 -9.47 4.28 -10.26
C HIS A 11 -8.05 4.26 -9.69
N ASP A 12 -7.64 5.37 -9.14
CA ASP A 12 -6.50 5.40 -8.22
C ASP A 12 -6.92 4.95 -6.80
N SER A 13 -5.97 4.91 -5.88
CA SER A 13 -6.24 4.51 -4.50
C SER A 13 -7.19 5.47 -3.76
N ASN A 14 -7.28 6.73 -4.17
CA ASN A 14 -8.18 7.70 -3.53
C ASN A 14 -9.62 7.49 -4.00
N ALA A 15 -9.82 7.30 -5.31
CA ALA A 15 -11.12 6.94 -5.88
C ALA A 15 -11.64 5.63 -5.29
N THR A 16 -10.80 4.59 -5.21
CA THR A 16 -11.15 3.31 -4.59
C THR A 16 -11.55 3.46 -3.12
N ASN A 17 -10.82 4.27 -2.35
CA ASN A 17 -11.17 4.55 -0.95
C ASN A 17 -12.49 5.32 -0.83
N ALA A 18 -12.81 6.22 -1.76
CA ALA A 18 -14.06 6.94 -1.77
C ALA A 18 -15.24 5.99 -2.02
N GLU A 19 -15.12 5.07 -2.99
CA GLU A 19 -16.12 4.03 -3.27
C GLU A 19 -16.34 3.10 -2.07
N TYR A 20 -15.25 2.70 -1.38
CA TYR A 20 -15.36 1.90 -0.16
C TYR A 20 -16.13 2.64 0.93
N ARG A 21 -15.79 3.91 1.21
CA ARG A 21 -16.47 4.73 2.21
C ARG A 21 -17.94 5.01 1.88
N ALA A 22 -18.29 5.01 0.60
CA ALA A 22 -19.67 5.12 0.13
C ALA A 22 -20.45 3.79 0.24
N GLY A 23 -19.79 2.67 0.59
CA GLY A 23 -20.42 1.36 0.73
C GLY A 23 -20.57 0.60 -0.59
N ASN A 24 -19.93 1.03 -1.65
CA ASN A 24 -19.99 0.39 -2.97
C ASN A 24 -19.02 -0.77 -3.13
N ILE A 25 -18.07 -0.93 -2.19
CA ILE A 25 -17.07 -2.00 -2.16
C ILE A 25 -17.20 -2.77 -0.86
N ALA A 26 -17.45 -4.06 -0.94
CA ALA A 26 -17.57 -4.94 0.23
C ALA A 26 -16.22 -5.44 0.76
N LEU A 27 -15.26 -5.68 -0.14
CA LEU A 27 -13.90 -6.16 0.18
C LEU A 27 -12.87 -5.28 -0.50
N LEU A 28 -11.95 -4.72 0.28
CA LEU A 28 -10.90 -3.84 -0.20
C LEU A 28 -9.54 -4.38 0.22
N ASN A 29 -8.64 -4.61 -0.74
CA ASN A 29 -7.23 -4.82 -0.46
C ASN A 29 -6.49 -3.47 -0.54
N MET A 30 -5.92 -3.05 0.57
CA MET A 30 -5.32 -1.71 0.70
C MET A 30 -4.16 -1.75 1.71
N TRP A 31 -3.26 -0.78 1.63
CA TRP A 31 -2.23 -0.60 2.66
C TRP A 31 -2.86 -0.43 4.04
N GLY A 32 -2.33 -1.11 5.04
CA GLY A 32 -2.84 -1.07 6.41
C GLY A 32 -2.93 0.35 6.99
N SER A 33 -1.97 1.21 6.66
CA SER A 33 -1.99 2.63 7.06
C SER A 33 -3.20 3.40 6.51
N ARG A 34 -3.67 3.07 5.30
CA ARG A 34 -4.87 3.66 4.71
C ARG A 34 -6.16 3.02 5.21
N ALA A 35 -6.14 1.72 5.52
CA ALA A 35 -7.27 1.03 6.12
C ALA A 35 -7.69 1.68 7.46
N ALA A 36 -6.72 2.17 8.23
CA ALA A 36 -6.93 2.86 9.49
C ALA A 36 -7.87 4.06 9.40
N SER A 37 -7.83 4.78 8.29
CA SER A 37 -8.62 5.99 8.11
C SER A 37 -10.01 5.76 7.50
N GLN A 38 -10.36 4.54 7.11
CA GLN A 38 -11.61 4.29 6.39
C GLN A 38 -12.87 4.54 7.24
N THR A 39 -12.77 4.41 8.55
CA THR A 39 -13.91 4.65 9.47
C THR A 39 -13.98 6.06 10.03
N THR A 40 -12.91 6.84 9.89
CA THR A 40 -12.78 8.19 10.47
C THR A 40 -12.73 9.30 9.44
N ALA A 41 -12.54 8.97 8.16
CA ALA A 41 -12.45 9.94 7.10
C ALA A 41 -13.80 10.62 6.82
N GLU A 42 -13.73 11.82 6.27
CA GLU A 42 -14.91 12.52 5.77
C GLU A 42 -15.62 11.69 4.67
N GLY A 43 -16.95 11.73 4.68
CA GLY A 43 -17.76 11.04 3.69
C GLY A 43 -18.00 9.57 3.94
N VAL A 44 -17.49 8.99 5.05
CA VAL A 44 -17.80 7.59 5.39
C VAL A 44 -19.24 7.46 5.89
N ILE A 45 -20.00 6.53 5.29
CA ILE A 45 -21.38 6.24 5.72
C ILE A 45 -21.40 5.37 6.98
N ASP A 46 -22.48 5.47 7.77
CA ASP A 46 -22.63 4.73 9.03
C ASP A 46 -22.56 3.21 8.85
N ALA A 47 -23.06 2.69 7.73
CA ALA A 47 -22.99 1.26 7.43
C ALA A 47 -21.53 0.77 7.36
N VAL A 48 -20.63 1.49 6.73
CA VAL A 48 -19.21 1.18 6.67
C VAL A 48 -18.54 1.42 8.02
N LYS A 49 -18.80 2.57 8.64
CA LYS A 49 -18.20 2.93 9.92
C LYS A 49 -18.45 1.91 11.02
N ASN A 50 -19.68 1.34 11.07
CA ASN A 50 -20.08 0.43 12.13
C ASN A 50 -19.80 -1.05 11.81
N ASN A 51 -19.51 -1.40 10.56
CA ASN A 51 -19.29 -2.78 10.13
C ASN A 51 -17.91 -3.01 9.48
N HIS A 52 -17.01 -2.01 9.54
CA HIS A 52 -15.67 -2.16 9.06
C HIS A 52 -14.86 -3.13 9.94
N SER A 53 -14.13 -4.03 9.31
CA SER A 53 -13.12 -4.83 9.98
C SER A 53 -11.87 -4.98 9.12
N ILE A 54 -10.71 -5.12 9.75
CA ILE A 54 -9.44 -5.32 9.08
C ILE A 54 -8.98 -6.75 9.35
N ALA A 55 -8.68 -7.47 8.29
CA ALA A 55 -8.11 -8.81 8.34
C ALA A 55 -6.63 -8.78 7.94
N GLY A 56 -5.91 -9.84 8.27
CA GLY A 56 -4.58 -10.09 7.71
C GLY A 56 -4.62 -10.38 6.20
N PRO A 57 -3.46 -10.43 5.54
CA PRO A 57 -3.40 -10.68 4.12
C PRO A 57 -3.92 -12.08 3.76
N MET A 58 -4.53 -12.16 2.60
CA MET A 58 -4.99 -13.44 2.05
C MET A 58 -3.82 -14.33 1.64
N THR A 59 -4.02 -15.64 1.67
CA THR A 59 -3.12 -16.63 1.08
C THR A 59 -3.70 -17.17 -0.22
N VAL A 60 -2.88 -17.75 -1.08
CA VAL A 60 -3.30 -18.31 -2.37
C VAL A 60 -3.31 -19.84 -2.31
N GLY A 61 -4.38 -20.45 -2.81
CA GLY A 61 -4.45 -21.90 -3.00
C GLY A 61 -4.36 -22.75 -1.73
N GLY A 62 -4.76 -22.20 -0.58
CA GLY A 62 -4.65 -22.89 0.72
C GLY A 62 -3.22 -22.94 1.28
N GLY A 63 -2.27 -22.21 0.67
CA GLY A 63 -0.91 -22.05 1.17
C GLY A 63 -0.83 -21.16 2.42
N SER A 64 0.36 -21.07 3.01
CA SER A 64 0.66 -20.24 4.18
C SER A 64 1.35 -18.93 3.82
N THR A 65 1.80 -18.77 2.58
CA THR A 65 2.47 -17.55 2.13
C THR A 65 1.45 -16.47 1.83
N PRO A 66 1.54 -15.31 2.48
CA PRO A 66 0.62 -14.21 2.25
C PRO A 66 0.83 -13.57 0.88
N ALA A 67 -0.27 -13.26 0.18
CA ALA A 67 -0.26 -12.51 -1.07
C ALA A 67 -0.13 -11.00 -0.79
N SER A 68 0.94 -10.62 -0.12
CA SER A 68 1.23 -9.26 0.33
C SER A 68 2.72 -9.09 0.56
N THR A 69 3.16 -7.84 0.64
CA THR A 69 4.52 -7.47 1.05
C THR A 69 4.45 -6.53 2.25
N LEU A 70 5.48 -6.54 3.09
CA LEU A 70 5.66 -5.55 4.13
C LEU A 70 6.37 -4.32 3.56
N TRP A 71 5.83 -3.17 3.89
CA TRP A 71 6.38 -1.87 3.53
C TRP A 71 6.70 -1.08 4.78
N TRP A 72 7.70 -0.24 4.68
CA TRP A 72 7.95 0.82 5.64
C TRP A 72 8.32 2.09 4.88
N ASP A 73 7.89 3.23 5.40
CA ASP A 73 8.17 4.52 4.83
C ASP A 73 9.01 5.34 5.79
N GLY A 74 9.83 6.22 5.24
CA GLY A 74 10.68 7.11 6.01
C GLY A 74 10.85 8.44 5.32
N TRP A 75 11.36 9.40 6.05
CA TRP A 75 11.71 10.70 5.50
C TRP A 75 13.16 10.72 5.05
N THR A 76 13.42 11.49 4.00
CA THR A 76 14.76 11.73 3.50
C THR A 76 15.01 13.23 3.42
N VAL A 77 16.28 13.61 3.59
CA VAL A 77 16.73 14.99 3.41
C VAL A 77 17.46 15.08 2.08
N ALA A 78 17.11 16.06 1.26
CA ALA A 78 17.77 16.25 -0.03
C ALA A 78 19.25 16.62 0.15
N LYS A 79 20.12 16.00 -0.66
CA LYS A 79 21.58 16.23 -0.57
C LYS A 79 22.03 17.61 -1.05
N ASN A 80 21.24 18.24 -1.91
CA ASN A 80 21.57 19.50 -2.60
C ASN A 80 21.04 20.74 -1.87
N ILE A 81 20.92 20.70 -0.55
CA ILE A 81 20.56 21.81 0.32
C ILE A 81 21.75 22.20 1.21
N SER A 82 21.71 23.37 1.82
CA SER A 82 22.75 23.79 2.76
C SER A 82 22.70 23.00 4.07
N ASP A 83 23.83 22.96 4.78
CA ASP A 83 23.90 22.27 6.08
C ASP A 83 22.90 22.85 7.09
N ALA A 84 22.69 24.17 7.08
CA ALA A 84 21.72 24.83 7.95
C ALA A 84 20.27 24.40 7.63
N GLU A 85 19.93 24.27 6.35
CA GLU A 85 18.60 23.77 5.93
C GLU A 85 18.45 22.27 6.27
N ALA A 86 19.50 21.49 6.11
CA ALA A 86 19.51 20.08 6.46
C ALA A 86 19.28 19.87 7.97
N GLU A 87 19.99 20.65 8.82
CA GLU A 87 19.85 20.62 10.26
C GLU A 87 18.43 21.04 10.69
N ALA A 88 17.92 22.14 10.17
CA ALA A 88 16.57 22.61 10.48
C ALA A 88 15.50 21.58 10.06
N THR A 89 15.66 20.96 8.88
CA THR A 89 14.77 19.91 8.40
C THR A 89 14.83 18.69 9.31
N PHE A 90 16.02 18.24 9.69
CA PHE A 90 16.19 17.10 10.58
C PHE A 90 15.53 17.34 11.95
N ILE A 91 15.73 18.53 12.52
CA ILE A 91 15.08 18.91 13.79
C ILE A 91 13.56 18.89 13.67
N ALA A 92 13.01 19.43 12.57
CA ALA A 92 11.57 19.39 12.32
C ALA A 92 11.03 17.95 12.21
N MET A 93 11.74 17.09 11.48
CA MET A 93 11.41 15.67 11.34
C MET A 93 11.43 14.96 12.70
N MET A 94 12.47 15.14 13.49
CA MET A 94 12.58 14.53 14.83
C MET A 94 11.48 15.00 15.77
N ASN A 95 11.10 16.27 15.71
CA ASN A 95 9.97 16.79 16.49
C ASN A 95 8.63 16.19 16.04
N ALA A 96 8.46 15.95 14.74
CA ALA A 96 7.21 15.38 14.20
C ALA A 96 7.00 13.91 14.59
N ILE A 97 8.09 13.14 14.75
CA ILE A 97 8.04 11.71 15.19
C ILE A 97 8.46 11.51 16.64
N HIS A 98 8.50 12.57 17.43
CA HIS A 98 8.84 12.46 18.85
C HIS A 98 7.85 11.54 19.57
N PRO A 99 8.31 10.64 20.49
CA PRO A 99 7.44 9.69 21.20
C PRO A 99 6.24 10.33 21.91
N ASP A 100 6.37 11.57 22.37
CA ASP A 100 5.26 12.31 22.96
C ASP A 100 4.07 12.51 22.02
N LYS A 101 4.28 12.48 20.70
CA LYS A 101 3.21 12.56 19.71
C LYS A 101 2.27 11.35 19.78
N MET A 102 2.75 10.23 20.27
CA MET A 102 1.95 9.01 20.43
C MET A 102 0.93 9.13 21.58
N LYS A 103 1.03 10.15 22.41
CA LYS A 103 0.03 10.49 23.45
C LYS A 103 -1.22 11.12 22.84
N ASP A 104 -1.09 11.76 21.68
CA ASP A 104 -2.23 12.34 20.95
C ASP A 104 -2.89 11.25 20.10
N GLU A 105 -4.14 10.93 20.45
CA GLU A 105 -4.92 9.91 19.75
C GLU A 105 -5.14 10.24 18.27
N LYS A 106 -5.35 11.51 17.95
CA LYS A 106 -5.54 11.95 16.56
C LYS A 106 -4.33 11.67 15.69
N ILE A 107 -3.13 11.82 16.27
CA ILE A 107 -1.87 11.49 15.55
C ILE A 107 -1.66 9.98 15.52
N ARG A 108 -1.81 9.30 16.67
CA ARG A 108 -1.59 7.88 16.82
C ARG A 108 -2.44 7.03 15.86
N THR A 109 -3.67 7.45 15.58
CA THR A 109 -4.60 6.71 14.72
C THR A 109 -4.45 6.97 13.22
N GLN A 110 -3.59 7.91 12.81
CA GLN A 110 -3.43 8.26 11.39
C GLN A 110 -2.60 7.25 10.59
N ALA A 111 -1.73 6.49 11.24
CA ALA A 111 -0.84 5.54 10.60
C ALA A 111 -0.43 4.41 11.55
N VAL A 112 0.27 3.43 11.02
CA VAL A 112 1.01 2.44 11.80
C VAL A 112 2.43 2.96 11.98
N TRP A 113 2.74 3.42 13.18
CA TRP A 113 3.99 4.13 13.45
C TRP A 113 5.10 3.19 13.90
N LEU A 114 6.32 3.44 13.44
CA LEU A 114 7.55 2.84 13.96
C LEU A 114 8.23 3.79 14.98
N ILE A 115 7.46 4.24 15.95
CA ILE A 115 7.88 5.19 16.98
C ILE A 115 7.81 4.50 18.34
N ASP A 116 8.82 4.70 19.18
CA ASP A 116 8.83 4.18 20.54
C ASP A 116 7.58 4.65 21.32
N GLY A 117 6.96 3.71 22.04
CA GLY A 117 5.71 3.96 22.75
C GLY A 117 4.44 3.91 21.89
N TYR A 118 4.53 3.65 20.59
CA TYR A 118 3.34 3.41 19.76
C TYR A 118 2.57 2.20 20.26
N LYS A 119 1.29 2.37 20.52
CA LYS A 119 0.37 1.29 20.85
C LYS A 119 -0.53 1.03 19.65
N PRO A 120 -0.50 -0.19 19.09
CA PRO A 120 -1.34 -0.55 17.97
C PRO A 120 -2.82 -0.28 18.26
N THR A 121 -3.50 0.27 17.26
CA THR A 121 -4.96 0.40 17.24
C THR A 121 -5.53 -0.74 16.39
N ASP A 122 -6.85 -0.93 16.38
CA ASP A 122 -7.52 -1.92 15.54
C ASP A 122 -7.14 -1.76 14.06
N ALA A 123 -6.86 -0.53 13.67
CA ALA A 123 -6.36 -0.19 12.33
C ALA A 123 -5.01 -0.83 11.98
N ALA A 124 -4.19 -1.16 12.96
CA ALA A 124 -2.91 -1.81 12.74
C ALA A 124 -2.99 -3.35 12.62
N ILE A 125 -4.17 -3.95 12.87
CA ILE A 125 -4.34 -5.42 12.89
C ILE A 125 -3.79 -6.06 11.62
N GLY A 126 -4.17 -5.55 10.44
CA GLY A 126 -3.74 -6.12 9.16
C GLY A 126 -2.22 -6.13 8.98
N VAL A 127 -1.53 -5.07 9.41
CA VAL A 127 -0.07 -4.96 9.33
C VAL A 127 0.61 -5.94 10.29
N PHE A 128 0.11 -6.05 11.52
CA PHE A 128 0.66 -6.98 12.52
C PHE A 128 0.40 -8.44 12.16
N GLU A 129 -0.77 -8.77 11.62
CA GLU A 129 -1.04 -10.12 11.12
C GLU A 129 -0.15 -10.45 9.90
N ALA A 130 0.05 -9.52 8.98
CA ALA A 130 1.01 -9.68 7.90
C ALA A 130 2.42 -9.97 8.41
N ALA A 131 2.88 -9.22 9.41
CA ALA A 131 4.19 -9.45 10.02
C ALA A 131 4.33 -10.83 10.68
N LYS A 132 3.28 -11.31 11.38
CA LYS A 132 3.25 -12.66 11.98
C LYS A 132 3.31 -13.78 10.95
N MET A 133 2.79 -13.56 9.76
CA MET A 133 2.78 -14.55 8.67
C MET A 133 4.10 -14.62 7.91
N SER A 134 5.17 -14.01 8.40
CA SER A 134 6.48 -13.96 7.71
C SER A 134 6.38 -13.35 6.30
N THR A 135 5.55 -12.35 6.13
CA THR A 135 5.43 -11.60 4.88
C THR A 135 6.78 -11.00 4.51
N MET A 136 7.18 -11.19 3.25
CA MET A 136 8.45 -10.67 2.78
C MET A 136 8.41 -9.13 2.67
N PRO A 137 9.54 -8.46 3.02
CA PRO A 137 9.66 -7.03 2.73
C PRO A 137 9.53 -6.76 1.24
N TYR A 138 8.94 -5.64 0.88
CA TYR A 138 8.95 -5.18 -0.50
C TYR A 138 10.39 -4.96 -0.99
N PRO A 139 10.79 -5.50 -2.14
CA PRO A 139 12.15 -5.30 -2.66
C PRO A 139 12.38 -3.84 -3.05
N MET A 140 13.13 -3.10 -2.24
CA MET A 140 13.50 -1.70 -2.48
C MET A 140 14.61 -1.58 -3.52
N LEU A 141 14.33 -1.99 -4.75
CA LEU A 141 15.32 -2.08 -5.84
C LEU A 141 14.94 -1.14 -6.99
N PRO A 142 15.91 -0.50 -7.66
CA PRO A 142 15.64 0.51 -8.69
C PRO A 142 14.77 0.01 -9.85
N TYR A 143 14.84 -1.29 -10.15
CA TYR A 143 14.07 -1.90 -11.24
C TYR A 143 12.63 -2.28 -10.87
N MET A 144 12.22 -2.16 -9.61
CA MET A 144 10.84 -2.48 -9.20
C MET A 144 9.80 -1.55 -9.83
N GLY A 145 10.17 -0.30 -10.08
CA GLY A 145 9.30 0.63 -10.82
C GLY A 145 8.99 0.16 -12.24
N LEU A 146 9.93 -0.52 -12.90
CA LEU A 146 9.71 -1.11 -14.23
C LEU A 146 8.72 -2.27 -14.17
N LEU A 147 8.81 -3.11 -13.14
CA LEU A 147 7.86 -4.19 -12.91
C LEU A 147 6.45 -3.66 -12.63
N HIS A 148 6.32 -2.61 -11.83
CA HIS A 148 5.02 -1.97 -11.58
C HIS A 148 4.39 -1.45 -12.87
N THR A 149 5.19 -0.82 -13.74
CA THR A 149 4.70 -0.33 -15.03
C THR A 149 4.26 -1.47 -15.94
N ALA A 150 5.05 -2.54 -16.03
CA ALA A 150 4.68 -3.72 -16.82
C ALA A 150 3.39 -4.37 -16.30
N LEU A 151 3.27 -4.58 -14.98
CA LEU A 151 2.04 -5.09 -14.37
C LEU A 151 0.83 -4.21 -14.66
N GLY A 152 0.96 -2.89 -14.52
CA GLY A 152 -0.13 -1.95 -14.78
C GLY A 152 -0.62 -1.96 -16.22
N ASN A 153 0.30 -2.16 -17.18
CA ASN A 153 -0.03 -2.16 -18.60
C ASN A 153 -0.62 -3.50 -19.05
N GLU A 154 0.00 -4.62 -18.67
CA GLU A 154 -0.28 -5.92 -19.27
C GLU A 154 -1.39 -6.71 -18.55
N LEU A 155 -1.73 -6.38 -17.28
CA LEU A 155 -2.82 -7.08 -16.58
C LEU A 155 -4.22 -6.62 -16.95
N ALA A 156 -4.36 -5.52 -17.70
CA ALA A 156 -5.66 -4.91 -17.98
C ALA A 156 -6.60 -5.86 -18.77
N ASP A 157 -6.10 -6.53 -19.78
CA ASP A 157 -6.90 -7.44 -20.63
C ASP A 157 -7.28 -8.72 -19.89
N PHE A 158 -6.39 -9.27 -19.04
CA PHE A 158 -6.74 -10.35 -18.14
C PHE A 158 -7.87 -9.94 -17.16
N MET A 159 -7.76 -8.77 -16.54
CA MET A 159 -8.77 -8.27 -15.61
C MET A 159 -10.13 -8.04 -16.27
N GLN A 160 -10.15 -7.77 -17.57
CA GLN A 160 -11.37 -7.66 -18.39
C GLN A 160 -11.86 -9.01 -18.93
N GLY A 161 -11.14 -10.11 -18.70
CA GLY A 161 -11.48 -11.45 -19.20
C GLY A 161 -11.21 -11.66 -20.71
N LYS A 162 -10.33 -10.83 -21.30
CA LYS A 162 -9.99 -10.93 -22.73
C LYS A 162 -8.86 -11.92 -23.01
N GLU A 163 -8.07 -12.24 -22.01
CA GLU A 163 -6.96 -13.17 -22.12
C GLU A 163 -6.80 -14.05 -20.87
N SER A 164 -5.93 -15.07 -20.95
CA SER A 164 -5.63 -15.94 -19.82
C SER A 164 -4.59 -15.32 -18.87
N ALA A 165 -4.61 -15.73 -17.59
CA ALA A 165 -3.59 -15.33 -16.62
C ALA A 165 -2.16 -15.71 -17.07
N SER A 166 -1.99 -16.86 -17.75
CA SER A 166 -0.69 -17.30 -18.26
C SER A 166 -0.17 -16.38 -19.35
N GLN A 167 -1.04 -15.90 -20.25
CA GLN A 167 -0.67 -14.95 -21.30
C GLN A 167 -0.27 -13.61 -20.68
N ALA A 168 -1.13 -13.05 -19.84
CA ALA A 168 -0.85 -11.78 -19.15
C ALA A 168 0.49 -11.78 -18.40
N LEU A 169 0.79 -12.86 -17.67
CA LEU A 169 2.06 -12.98 -16.95
C LEU A 169 3.27 -13.11 -17.90
N SER A 170 3.11 -13.76 -19.04
CA SER A 170 4.15 -13.83 -20.08
C SER A 170 4.42 -12.44 -20.68
N ASP A 171 3.36 -11.67 -20.92
CA ASP A 171 3.47 -10.31 -21.47
C ASP A 171 4.08 -9.34 -20.46
N VAL A 172 3.73 -9.45 -19.18
CA VAL A 172 4.39 -8.72 -18.07
C VAL A 172 5.89 -9.03 -18.04
N GLU A 173 6.28 -10.30 -18.09
CA GLU A 173 7.69 -10.70 -18.09
C GLU A 173 8.43 -10.12 -19.30
N ALA A 174 7.86 -10.22 -20.49
CA ALA A 174 8.44 -9.69 -21.72
C ALA A 174 8.63 -8.16 -21.64
N ALA A 175 7.61 -7.42 -21.23
CA ALA A 175 7.66 -5.97 -21.06
C ALA A 175 8.70 -5.55 -20.01
N TYR A 176 8.72 -6.24 -18.87
CA TYR A 176 9.67 -5.99 -17.79
C TYR A 176 11.11 -6.23 -18.22
N VAL A 177 11.40 -7.38 -18.87
CA VAL A 177 12.73 -7.72 -19.36
C VAL A 177 13.20 -6.69 -20.41
N ALA A 178 12.33 -6.29 -21.34
CA ALA A 178 12.66 -5.27 -22.34
C ALA A 178 13.05 -3.94 -21.69
N ALA A 179 12.24 -3.47 -20.73
CA ALA A 179 12.52 -2.23 -20.01
C ALA A 179 13.78 -2.32 -19.15
N ALA A 180 14.05 -3.47 -18.53
CA ALA A 180 15.25 -3.68 -17.73
C ALA A 180 16.52 -3.69 -18.58
N LYS A 181 16.47 -4.25 -19.80
CA LYS A 181 17.56 -4.20 -20.78
C LYS A 181 17.81 -2.76 -21.25
N GLU A 182 16.76 -2.05 -21.63
CA GLU A 182 16.86 -0.64 -22.05
C GLU A 182 17.54 0.25 -20.98
N LYS A 183 17.27 -0.02 -19.71
CA LYS A 183 17.88 0.70 -18.58
C LYS A 183 19.23 0.14 -18.12
N GLY A 184 19.72 -0.94 -18.73
CA GLY A 184 21.02 -1.54 -18.42
C GLY A 184 21.06 -2.31 -17.08
N PHE A 185 19.92 -2.76 -16.56
CA PHE A 185 19.88 -3.59 -15.36
C PHE A 185 20.18 -5.06 -15.64
N ILE A 186 19.94 -5.50 -16.87
CA ILE A 186 20.28 -6.85 -17.37
C ILE A 186 20.83 -6.75 -18.80
N ASN A 187 21.60 -7.76 -19.23
CA ASN A 187 22.20 -7.87 -20.56
C ASN A 187 21.25 -8.51 -21.58
#